data_de51e3579498dc7fffec5a19f041e564
#
_entry.id   de51e3579498dc7fffec5a19f041e564
#
_cell.length_a   1.000
_cell.length_b   1.000
_cell.length_c   1.000
_cell.angle_alpha   90.00
_cell.angle_beta   90.00
_cell.angle_gamma   90.00
#
_symmetry.space_group_name_H-M   'P 1'
#
loop_
_entity.id
_entity.type
_entity.pdbx_description
1 polymer ?
#
loop_
_entity_poly.entity_id
_entity_poly.type
_entity_poly.pdbx_seq_one_letter_code
_entity_poly.pdbx_strand_id
1 'polypeptide(L)'
;ARPNVQLRGLMTWEAHALGIEDETIKRQTIAEAIGQLTDSADRCRQAGFPIEIVSCGGSGTYVITANESGITEIQAGGAIFRDMTYAAWNVPTRHALFVHSVVTSHPVPNRIIIDAGFKALPRSRHMPQPIGFDRVADMFMSAEHGIITLDHDNEEIEVGDRFDFIPAYGDTTVFLHD
;
A
#
# COMPACT_ATOMS: atom_id res chain seq x y z
N ALA A 1 -25.88 -14.75 -24.48
CA ALA A 1 -25.01 -15.36 -23.47
C ALA A 1 -24.00 -16.28 -24.16
N ARG A 2 -22.76 -16.35 -23.67
CA ARG A 2 -21.76 -17.30 -24.14
C ARG A 2 -21.96 -18.62 -23.37
N PRO A 3 -21.88 -19.81 -23.99
CA PRO A 3 -22.29 -21.05 -23.34
C PRO A 3 -21.40 -21.46 -22.13
N ASN A 4 -20.20 -20.90 -22.00
CA ASN A 4 -19.26 -21.25 -20.92
C ASN A 4 -18.91 -20.04 -20.04
N VAL A 5 -19.75 -18.97 -20.04
CA VAL A 5 -19.52 -17.76 -19.24
C VAL A 5 -20.80 -17.41 -18.51
N GLN A 6 -20.69 -17.25 -17.20
CA GLN A 6 -21.79 -16.81 -16.34
C GLN A 6 -21.41 -15.49 -15.66
N LEU A 7 -22.25 -14.48 -15.82
CA LEU A 7 -22.12 -13.24 -15.06
C LEU A 7 -22.69 -13.47 -13.65
N ARG A 8 -21.84 -13.41 -12.62
CA ARG A 8 -22.22 -13.65 -11.23
C ARG A 8 -22.14 -12.42 -10.34
N GLY A 9 -21.44 -11.38 -10.78
CA GLY A 9 -21.25 -10.20 -9.94
C GLY A 9 -20.77 -8.98 -10.69
N LEU A 10 -20.74 -7.88 -9.97
CA LEU A 10 -20.16 -6.61 -10.38
C LEU A 10 -19.10 -6.18 -9.37
N MET A 11 -18.13 -5.40 -9.83
CA MET A 11 -17.04 -4.90 -9.01
C MET A 11 -16.73 -3.45 -9.31
N THR A 12 -16.37 -2.71 -8.29
CA THR A 12 -15.72 -1.39 -8.38
C THR A 12 -14.61 -1.26 -7.36
N TRP A 13 -13.76 -0.27 -7.55
CA TRP A 13 -12.76 0.14 -6.57
C TRP A 13 -12.72 1.66 -6.44
N GLU A 14 -12.84 2.14 -5.21
CA GLU A 14 -12.92 3.57 -4.87
C GLU A 14 -11.52 4.21 -4.81
N ALA A 15 -10.62 3.90 -5.76
CA ALA A 15 -9.24 4.39 -5.79
C ALA A 15 -9.13 5.91 -5.76
N HIS A 16 -10.09 6.61 -6.35
CA HIS A 16 -10.14 8.07 -6.39
C HIS A 16 -10.37 8.71 -5.02
N ALA A 17 -10.87 7.95 -4.03
CA ALA A 17 -11.08 8.43 -2.67
C ALA A 17 -9.85 8.29 -1.77
N LEU A 18 -8.79 7.57 -2.19
CA LEU A 18 -7.64 7.24 -1.34
C LEU A 18 -6.87 8.48 -0.86
N GLY A 19 -6.71 9.49 -1.71
CA GLY A 19 -5.99 10.72 -1.39
C GLY A 19 -6.83 11.81 -0.73
N ILE A 20 -8.10 11.57 -0.41
CA ILE A 20 -8.96 12.53 0.27
C ILE A 20 -8.62 12.52 1.76
N GLU A 21 -8.14 13.65 2.28
CA GLU A 21 -7.77 13.81 3.70
C GLU A 21 -8.99 14.08 4.59
N ASP A 22 -9.96 14.85 4.09
CA ASP A 22 -11.21 15.12 4.82
C ASP A 22 -12.05 13.86 4.90
N GLU A 23 -12.22 13.34 6.11
CA GLU A 23 -12.93 12.10 6.38
C GLU A 23 -14.42 12.15 5.95
N THR A 24 -15.07 13.31 6.06
CA THR A 24 -16.46 13.48 5.67
C THR A 24 -16.61 13.40 4.16
N ILE A 25 -15.76 14.12 3.44
CA ILE A 25 -15.72 14.11 1.96
C ILE A 25 -15.36 12.72 1.47
N LYS A 26 -14.37 12.06 2.12
CA LYS A 26 -13.95 10.70 1.78
C LYS A 26 -15.11 9.72 1.90
N ARG A 27 -15.84 9.74 3.02
CA ARG A 27 -17.02 8.88 3.24
C ARG A 27 -18.10 9.13 2.20
N GLN A 28 -18.42 10.39 1.93
CA GLN A 28 -19.42 10.74 0.91
C GLN A 28 -19.00 10.23 -0.48
N THR A 29 -17.75 10.45 -0.88
CA THR A 29 -17.22 9.99 -2.18
C THR A 29 -17.29 8.47 -2.32
N ILE A 30 -16.98 7.75 -1.24
CA ILE A 30 -17.08 6.28 -1.20
C ILE A 30 -18.54 5.85 -1.31
N ALA A 31 -19.45 6.45 -0.52
CA ALA A 31 -20.87 6.13 -0.54
C ALA A 31 -21.50 6.36 -1.92
N GLU A 32 -21.12 7.43 -2.62
CA GLU A 32 -21.56 7.70 -4.00
C GLU A 32 -21.09 6.61 -4.97
N ALA A 33 -19.83 6.17 -4.89
CA ALA A 33 -19.31 5.10 -5.73
C ALA A 33 -20.00 3.76 -5.45
N ILE A 34 -20.23 3.44 -4.17
CA ILE A 34 -20.94 2.23 -3.76
C ILE A 34 -22.41 2.29 -4.20
N GLY A 35 -23.08 3.44 -4.10
CA GLY A 35 -24.44 3.64 -4.60
C GLY A 35 -24.55 3.32 -6.09
N GLN A 36 -23.60 3.79 -6.91
CA GLN A 36 -23.57 3.48 -8.34
C GLN A 36 -23.38 1.97 -8.61
N LEU A 37 -22.55 1.29 -7.81
CA LEU A 37 -22.34 -0.14 -7.93
C LEU A 37 -23.61 -0.93 -7.58
N THR A 38 -24.25 -0.62 -6.45
CA THR A 38 -25.46 -1.31 -5.97
C THR A 38 -26.64 -1.06 -6.90
N ASP A 39 -26.84 0.18 -7.39
CA ASP A 39 -27.84 0.51 -8.39
C ASP A 39 -27.64 -0.28 -9.69
N SER A 40 -26.38 -0.43 -10.12
CA SER A 40 -26.03 -1.22 -11.30
C SER A 40 -26.34 -2.70 -11.10
N ALA A 41 -26.02 -3.24 -9.90
CA ALA A 41 -26.34 -4.62 -9.54
C ALA A 41 -27.86 -4.86 -9.56
N ASP A 42 -28.64 -3.92 -9.03
CA ASP A 42 -30.12 -4.03 -9.00
C ASP A 42 -30.73 -3.95 -10.39
N ARG A 43 -30.21 -3.07 -11.24
CA ARG A 43 -30.65 -3.03 -12.65
C ARG A 43 -30.33 -4.34 -13.38
N CYS A 44 -29.18 -4.95 -13.14
CA CYS A 44 -28.84 -6.26 -13.69
C CYS A 44 -29.79 -7.35 -13.18
N ARG A 45 -30.11 -7.36 -11.88
CA ARG A 45 -31.08 -8.31 -11.30
C ARG A 45 -32.48 -8.15 -11.92
N GLN A 46 -32.96 -6.92 -12.09
CA GLN A 46 -34.22 -6.61 -12.76
C GLN A 46 -34.25 -7.07 -14.22
N ALA A 47 -33.10 -7.06 -14.90
CA ALA A 47 -32.93 -7.57 -16.25
C ALA A 47 -32.74 -9.11 -16.32
N GLY A 48 -32.86 -9.82 -15.18
CA GLY A 48 -32.82 -11.28 -15.11
C GLY A 48 -31.41 -11.87 -14.98
N PHE A 49 -30.39 -11.06 -14.67
CA PHE A 49 -29.05 -11.58 -14.40
C PHE A 49 -28.88 -11.96 -12.91
N PRO A 50 -28.34 -13.14 -12.61
CA PRO A 50 -28.14 -13.60 -11.23
C PRO A 50 -26.92 -12.94 -10.59
N ILE A 51 -27.05 -11.67 -10.17
CA ILE A 51 -25.96 -10.95 -9.48
C ILE A 51 -25.96 -11.34 -8.00
N GLU A 52 -25.05 -12.21 -7.65
CA GLU A 52 -24.81 -12.71 -6.29
C GLU A 52 -23.70 -11.92 -5.59
N ILE A 53 -22.68 -11.50 -6.36
CA ILE A 53 -21.48 -10.85 -5.85
C ILE A 53 -21.54 -9.35 -6.18
N VAL A 54 -21.44 -8.54 -5.15
CA VAL A 54 -21.22 -7.09 -5.24
C VAL A 54 -19.94 -6.79 -4.49
N SER A 55 -18.83 -6.67 -5.25
CA SER A 55 -17.49 -6.63 -4.74
C SER A 55 -16.89 -5.23 -4.84
N CYS A 56 -16.26 -4.75 -3.79
CA CYS A 56 -15.63 -3.43 -3.76
C CYS A 56 -14.62 -3.32 -2.62
N GLY A 57 -14.11 -2.12 -2.40
CA GLY A 57 -13.16 -1.85 -1.34
C GLY A 57 -11.76 -2.35 -1.62
N GLY A 58 -10.81 -1.57 -1.24
CA GLY A 58 -9.40 -1.92 -1.18
C GLY A 58 -8.85 -1.61 0.18
N SER A 59 -7.56 -1.87 0.41
CA SER A 59 -6.92 -1.66 1.72
C SER A 59 -7.09 -0.25 2.29
N GLY A 60 -7.19 0.78 1.44
CA GLY A 60 -7.34 2.17 1.88
C GLY A 60 -8.79 2.62 2.13
N THR A 61 -9.80 1.79 1.80
CA THR A 61 -11.22 2.15 1.90
C THR A 61 -12.05 1.15 2.69
N TYR A 62 -11.57 -0.07 2.90
CA TYR A 62 -12.37 -1.19 3.43
C TYR A 62 -13.09 -0.89 4.76
N VAL A 63 -12.47 -0.08 5.63
CA VAL A 63 -13.07 0.30 6.93
C VAL A 63 -14.37 1.07 6.75
N ILE A 64 -14.47 1.86 5.69
CA ILE A 64 -15.69 2.60 5.33
C ILE A 64 -16.61 1.68 4.52
N THR A 65 -16.10 1.13 3.43
CA THR A 65 -16.85 0.34 2.46
C THR A 65 -17.56 -0.87 3.08
N ALA A 66 -16.93 -1.54 4.06
CA ALA A 66 -17.52 -2.70 4.75
C ALA A 66 -18.79 -2.36 5.55
N ASN A 67 -19.06 -1.09 5.80
CA ASN A 67 -20.27 -0.63 6.48
C ASN A 67 -21.40 -0.21 5.52
N GLU A 68 -21.13 -0.20 4.21
CA GLU A 68 -22.13 0.16 3.21
C GLU A 68 -23.07 -1.01 2.91
N SER A 69 -24.34 -0.69 2.68
CA SER A 69 -25.36 -1.69 2.40
C SER A 69 -25.23 -2.28 0.99
N GLY A 70 -25.58 -3.55 0.83
CA GLY A 70 -25.64 -4.22 -0.47
C GLY A 70 -24.30 -4.78 -0.96
N ILE A 71 -23.22 -4.63 -0.19
CA ILE A 71 -21.90 -5.20 -0.46
C ILE A 71 -21.83 -6.62 0.07
N THR A 72 -21.29 -7.53 -0.72
CA THR A 72 -21.13 -8.95 -0.36
C THR A 72 -19.67 -9.37 -0.22
N GLU A 73 -18.73 -8.57 -0.75
CA GLU A 73 -17.32 -8.93 -0.80
C GLU A 73 -16.43 -7.68 -0.73
N ILE A 74 -15.32 -7.79 -0.01
CA ILE A 74 -14.27 -6.77 0.10
C ILE A 74 -12.95 -7.35 -0.42
N GLN A 75 -12.19 -6.54 -1.20
CA GLN A 75 -10.92 -6.96 -1.83
C GLN A 75 -9.70 -6.29 -1.19
N ALA A 76 -9.63 -6.22 0.12
CA ALA A 76 -8.54 -5.58 0.86
C ALA A 76 -7.35 -6.53 1.04
N GLY A 77 -6.41 -6.56 0.10
CA GLY A 77 -5.23 -7.44 0.13
C GLY A 77 -4.00 -6.84 0.80
N GLY A 78 -3.51 -5.69 0.34
CA GLY A 78 -2.27 -5.06 0.83
C GLY A 78 -2.28 -4.62 2.29
N ALA A 79 -3.48 -4.53 2.91
CA ALA A 79 -3.64 -4.20 4.33
C ALA A 79 -2.89 -5.15 5.28
N ILE A 80 -2.61 -6.39 4.87
CA ILE A 80 -1.88 -7.39 5.68
C ILE A 80 -0.44 -6.96 5.96
N PHE A 81 0.17 -6.19 5.08
CA PHE A 81 1.57 -5.77 5.21
C PHE A 81 1.72 -4.40 5.86
N ARG A 82 0.81 -3.47 5.56
CA ARG A 82 0.89 -2.06 5.95
C ARG A 82 2.28 -1.47 5.74
N ASP A 83 2.54 -1.03 4.53
CA ASP A 83 3.71 -0.24 4.13
C ASP A 83 3.53 1.26 4.44
N MET A 84 4.48 2.10 4.01
CA MET A 84 4.41 3.55 4.21
C MET A 84 3.23 4.20 3.47
N THR A 85 2.83 3.64 2.32
CA THR A 85 1.67 4.13 1.55
C THR A 85 0.36 3.86 2.30
N TYR A 86 0.17 2.65 2.80
CA TYR A 86 -1.03 2.32 3.60
C TYR A 86 -1.03 3.00 4.96
N ALA A 87 0.14 3.26 5.54
CA ALA A 87 0.25 4.09 6.75
C ALA A 87 -0.23 5.52 6.51
N ALA A 88 0.17 6.13 5.37
CA ALA A 88 -0.27 7.47 4.97
C ALA A 88 -1.79 7.55 4.68
N TRP A 89 -2.42 6.45 4.30
CA TRP A 89 -3.88 6.34 4.14
C TRP A 89 -4.62 5.98 5.44
N ASN A 90 -3.94 5.99 6.58
CA ASN A 90 -4.49 5.65 7.90
C ASN A 90 -5.13 4.25 7.97
N VAL A 91 -4.60 3.29 7.20
CA VAL A 91 -5.08 1.90 7.29
C VAL A 91 -4.77 1.34 8.68
N PRO A 92 -5.77 0.87 9.46
CA PRO A 92 -5.61 0.54 10.88
C PRO A 92 -5.04 -0.87 11.10
N THR A 93 -3.89 -1.16 10.49
CA THR A 93 -3.15 -2.41 10.64
C THR A 93 -1.74 -2.14 11.15
N ARG A 94 -0.91 -3.14 11.32
CA ARG A 94 0.48 -3.02 11.79
C ARG A 94 1.44 -3.33 10.65
N HIS A 95 2.63 -2.72 10.65
CA HIS A 95 3.70 -3.10 9.74
C HIS A 95 4.07 -4.58 9.97
N ALA A 96 4.08 -5.37 8.90
CA ALA A 96 4.33 -6.80 8.94
C ALA A 96 5.24 -7.29 7.79
N LEU A 97 5.61 -6.40 6.87
CA LEU A 97 6.60 -6.65 5.83
C LEU A 97 7.79 -5.73 6.07
N PHE A 98 8.98 -6.33 6.07
CA PHE A 98 10.24 -5.62 6.24
C PHE A 98 11.25 -6.12 5.23
N VAL A 99 12.12 -5.23 4.74
CA VAL A 99 13.31 -5.60 3.98
C VAL A 99 14.50 -5.47 4.90
N HIS A 100 15.20 -6.58 5.13
CA HIS A 100 16.41 -6.63 5.93
C HIS A 100 17.62 -6.22 5.08
N SER A 101 18.44 -5.31 5.55
CA SER A 101 19.60 -4.80 4.82
C SER A 101 20.80 -4.57 5.70
N VAL A 102 21.98 -4.62 5.09
CA VAL A 102 23.28 -4.47 5.76
C VAL A 102 23.93 -3.16 5.31
N VAL A 103 24.56 -2.46 6.24
CA VAL A 103 25.42 -1.31 5.94
C VAL A 103 26.70 -1.80 5.28
N THR A 104 26.90 -1.44 4.02
CA THR A 104 28.07 -1.83 3.22
C THR A 104 29.16 -0.77 3.20
N SER A 105 28.80 0.48 3.48
CA SER A 105 29.76 1.59 3.54
C SER A 105 29.21 2.75 4.36
N HIS A 106 30.11 3.46 5.08
CA HIS A 106 29.84 4.69 5.82
C HIS A 106 30.94 5.72 5.49
N PRO A 107 30.87 6.33 4.28
CA PRO A 107 31.99 7.12 3.75
C PRO A 107 32.19 8.48 4.44
N VAL A 108 31.13 9.04 5.01
CA VAL A 108 31.15 10.27 5.81
C VAL A 108 30.08 10.18 6.91
N PRO A 109 30.20 10.92 8.03
CA PRO A 109 29.37 10.71 9.23
C PRO A 109 27.84 10.80 8.99
N ASN A 110 27.40 11.52 7.97
CA ASN A 110 25.98 11.68 7.65
C ASN A 110 25.52 10.87 6.42
N ARG A 111 26.32 9.88 5.94
CA ARG A 111 25.95 9.10 4.77
C ARG A 111 26.21 7.61 4.96
N ILE A 112 25.16 6.83 4.84
CA ILE A 112 25.16 5.38 4.97
C ILE A 112 24.82 4.75 3.62
N ILE A 113 25.51 3.68 3.25
CA ILE A 113 25.20 2.89 2.04
C ILE A 113 24.82 1.50 2.49
N ILE A 114 23.67 1.03 1.98
CA ILE A 114 23.12 -0.28 2.29
C ILE A 114 23.04 -1.15 1.02
N ASP A 115 22.99 -2.47 1.19
CA ASP A 115 22.91 -3.46 0.10
C ASP A 115 21.49 -3.66 -0.45
N ALA A 116 20.50 -2.93 0.04
CA ALA A 116 19.16 -2.90 -0.55
C ALA A 116 19.01 -1.67 -1.44
N GLY A 117 19.03 -1.86 -2.73
CA GLY A 117 18.74 -0.85 -3.74
C GLY A 117 17.33 -0.96 -4.30
N PHE A 118 17.10 -0.35 -5.46
CA PHE A 118 15.77 -0.30 -6.11
C PHE A 118 15.19 -1.69 -6.39
N LYS A 119 16.04 -2.69 -6.66
CA LYS A 119 15.61 -4.06 -6.92
C LYS A 119 15.11 -4.82 -5.69
N ALA A 120 15.44 -4.37 -4.49
CA ALA A 120 15.03 -5.01 -3.24
C ALA A 120 14.10 -4.12 -2.41
N LEU A 121 14.34 -2.80 -2.41
CA LEU A 121 13.65 -1.82 -1.58
C LEU A 121 13.29 -0.58 -2.43
N PRO A 122 12.31 -0.69 -3.33
CA PRO A 122 11.99 0.39 -4.25
C PRO A 122 11.39 1.60 -3.53
N ARG A 123 11.81 2.78 -3.95
CA ARG A 123 11.12 4.03 -3.63
C ARG A 123 9.83 4.11 -4.46
N SER A 124 8.75 4.59 -3.86
CA SER A 124 7.48 4.86 -4.52
C SER A 124 7.04 6.31 -4.22
N ARG A 125 5.77 6.55 -3.90
CA ARG A 125 5.30 7.88 -3.45
C ARG A 125 5.95 8.32 -2.13
N HIS A 126 6.32 7.36 -1.32
CA HIS A 126 7.02 7.54 -0.05
C HIS A 126 8.42 6.96 -0.15
N MET A 127 9.28 7.31 0.80
CA MET A 127 10.53 6.62 1.03
C MET A 127 10.29 5.40 1.94
N PRO A 128 11.07 4.32 1.77
CA PRO A 128 11.17 3.30 2.81
C PRO A 128 11.58 3.93 4.14
N GLN A 129 11.11 3.37 5.24
CA GLN A 129 11.46 3.88 6.56
C GLN A 129 12.35 2.89 7.31
N PRO A 130 13.57 3.27 7.74
CA PRO A 130 14.41 2.43 8.57
C PRO A 130 13.82 2.26 9.97
N ILE A 131 14.13 1.12 10.58
CA ILE A 131 13.88 0.83 12.00
C ILE A 131 15.24 0.74 12.69
N GLY A 132 15.41 1.51 13.77
CA GLY A 132 16.64 1.53 14.56
C GLY A 132 17.47 2.80 14.40
N PHE A 133 17.20 3.61 13.38
CA PHE A 133 17.70 4.98 13.28
C PHE A 133 16.66 5.90 12.63
N ASP A 134 16.81 7.19 12.80
CA ASP A 134 15.86 8.21 12.36
C ASP A 134 16.55 9.36 11.61
N ARG A 135 15.82 10.46 11.40
CA ARG A 135 16.34 11.71 10.83
C ARG A 135 16.97 11.54 9.45
N VAL A 136 16.34 10.68 8.62
CA VAL A 136 16.72 10.52 7.22
C VAL A 136 16.29 11.76 6.44
N ALA A 137 17.25 12.50 5.89
CA ALA A 137 17.02 13.67 5.06
C ALA A 137 16.69 13.29 3.62
N ASP A 138 17.37 12.28 3.08
CA ASP A 138 17.12 11.76 1.73
C ASP A 138 17.56 10.30 1.62
N MET A 139 16.95 9.61 0.65
CA MET A 139 17.31 8.24 0.31
C MET A 139 17.28 8.08 -1.21
N PHE A 140 18.43 7.86 -1.81
CA PHE A 140 18.57 7.54 -3.21
C PHE A 140 18.78 6.04 -3.40
N MET A 141 18.00 5.43 -4.30
CA MET A 141 18.12 4.00 -4.62
C MET A 141 18.77 3.83 -5.99
N SER A 142 20.01 3.35 -6.02
CA SER A 142 20.59 2.75 -7.20
C SER A 142 20.03 1.33 -7.41
N ALA A 143 20.47 0.59 -8.42
CA ALA A 143 19.93 -0.74 -8.69
C ALA A 143 20.09 -1.68 -7.49
N GLU A 144 21.28 -1.74 -6.89
CA GLU A 144 21.66 -2.70 -5.84
C GLU A 144 21.89 -2.04 -4.48
N HIS A 145 22.07 -0.72 -4.41
CA HIS A 145 22.43 -0.03 -3.16
C HIS A 145 21.48 1.13 -2.86
N GLY A 146 21.13 1.27 -1.60
CA GLY A 146 20.50 2.45 -1.05
C GLY A 146 21.57 3.41 -0.49
N ILE A 147 21.48 4.68 -0.88
CA ILE A 147 22.33 5.75 -0.36
C ILE A 147 21.45 6.60 0.55
N ILE A 148 21.71 6.56 1.85
CA ILE A 148 20.92 7.24 2.88
C ILE A 148 21.71 8.44 3.36
N THR A 149 21.13 9.62 3.28
CA THR A 149 21.68 10.84 3.86
C THR A 149 20.89 11.20 5.11
N LEU A 150 21.60 11.35 6.23
CA LEU A 150 21.04 11.84 7.48
C LEU A 150 21.14 13.36 7.56
N ASP A 151 20.26 13.99 8.32
CA ASP A 151 20.30 15.44 8.58
C ASP A 151 21.29 15.82 9.71
N HIS A 152 22.01 14.83 10.23
CA HIS A 152 23.04 14.96 11.29
C HIS A 152 24.17 13.94 11.08
N ASP A 153 25.27 14.18 11.71
CA ASP A 153 26.38 13.22 11.80
C ASP A 153 25.97 12.09 12.76
N ASN A 154 26.22 10.85 12.34
CA ASN A 154 25.98 9.67 13.15
C ASN A 154 27.22 8.77 13.07
N GLU A 155 27.94 8.66 14.18
CA GLU A 155 29.13 7.84 14.32
C GLU A 155 28.85 6.47 14.98
N GLU A 156 27.58 6.22 15.36
CA GLU A 156 27.17 4.97 16.02
C GLU A 156 26.89 3.85 15.03
N ILE A 157 26.56 4.20 13.78
CA ILE A 157 26.28 3.22 12.73
C ILE A 157 27.59 2.78 12.09
N GLU A 158 27.84 1.47 12.10
CA GLU A 158 29.05 0.87 11.56
C GLU A 158 28.79 0.01 10.31
N VAL A 159 29.81 -0.20 9.49
CA VAL A 159 29.78 -1.16 8.38
C VAL A 159 29.56 -2.57 8.94
N GLY A 160 28.55 -3.26 8.43
CA GLY A 160 28.12 -4.56 8.90
C GLY A 160 26.87 -4.53 9.79
N ASP A 161 26.46 -3.35 10.25
CA ASP A 161 25.19 -3.19 10.96
C ASP A 161 24.02 -3.56 10.08
N ARG A 162 22.96 -4.02 10.72
CA ARG A 162 21.77 -4.55 10.06
C ARG A 162 20.53 -3.82 10.53
N PHE A 163 19.72 -3.41 9.55
CA PHE A 163 18.48 -2.69 9.81
C PHE A 163 17.34 -3.27 8.99
N ASP A 164 16.16 -3.26 9.59
CA ASP A 164 14.92 -3.52 8.90
C ASP A 164 14.37 -2.21 8.32
N PHE A 165 13.78 -2.31 7.13
CA PHE A 165 13.13 -1.19 6.48
C PHE A 165 11.67 -1.52 6.22
N ILE A 166 10.77 -0.63 6.64
CA ILE A 166 9.37 -0.67 6.21
C ILE A 166 9.33 -0.24 4.75
N PRO A 167 8.80 -1.06 3.81
CA PRO A 167 8.75 -0.70 2.40
C PRO A 167 7.94 0.56 2.14
N ALA A 168 8.30 1.29 1.10
CA ALA A 168 7.53 2.42 0.61
C ALA A 168 6.14 1.99 0.11
N TYR A 169 6.09 0.86 -0.62
CA TYR A 169 4.88 0.24 -1.11
C TYR A 169 5.04 -1.28 -1.23
N GLY A 170 4.25 -2.01 -0.48
CA GLY A 170 4.35 -3.47 -0.35
C GLY A 170 4.16 -4.19 -1.66
N ASP A 171 3.20 -3.77 -2.50
CA ASP A 171 2.89 -4.42 -3.78
C ASP A 171 4.11 -4.40 -4.72
N THR A 172 4.83 -3.28 -4.80
CA THR A 172 6.05 -3.20 -5.62
C THR A 172 7.23 -3.94 -5.01
N THR A 173 7.27 -4.08 -3.69
CA THR A 173 8.34 -4.79 -2.99
C THR A 173 8.17 -6.29 -3.13
N VAL A 174 7.00 -6.84 -2.79
CA VAL A 174 6.71 -8.29 -2.90
C VAL A 174 6.92 -8.82 -4.32
N PHE A 175 6.58 -8.02 -5.31
CA PHE A 175 6.78 -8.36 -6.72
C PHE A 175 8.27 -8.56 -7.12
N LEU A 176 9.21 -7.98 -6.37
CA LEU A 176 10.66 -8.05 -6.65
C LEU A 176 11.37 -9.17 -5.87
N HIS A 177 10.70 -9.81 -4.95
CA HIS A 177 11.26 -10.88 -4.12
C HIS A 177 10.61 -12.23 -4.47
N ASP A 178 11.40 -13.30 -4.48
CA ASP A 178 10.96 -14.69 -4.70
C ASP A 178 10.37 -15.32 -3.42
#